data_4b0a7ab67d5861267f803ba3b1b0e563
#
_entry.id   4b0a7ab67d5861267f803ba3b1b0e563
#
_cell.length_a   1.000
_cell.length_b   1.000
_cell.length_c   1.000
_cell.angle_alpha   90.00
_cell.angle_beta   90.00
_cell.angle_gamma   90.00
#
_symmetry.space_group_name_H-M   'P 1'
#
loop_
_entity.id
_entity.type
_entity.pdbx_description
1 polymer ?
#
loop_
_entity_poly.entity_id
_entity_poly.type
_entity_poly.pdbx_seq_one_letter_code
_entity_poly.pdbx_strand_id
1 'polypeptide(L)'
;DSRQFEGLPQSLRDVFKRSLLILRTQIDNRGAIIAANDSDIVRFGKDTYSYMWGRDGAFVVAALAKAGYSHICTKYFNFCADILAEEGYLFQHYNPDGSLASNWHAWLVDGKEILPIQEDSTALTLWALWIYYQSLNDVEFIRPLYNNLIKKAADFLVSYRDTQTLLPLPSYDLWEERYAV
;
A
#
# COMPACT_ATOMS: atom_id res chain seq x y z
N ASP A 1 -12.53 -15.28 -14.85
CA ASP A 1 -13.52 -15.47 -15.90
C ASP A 1 -12.80 -15.75 -17.22
N SER A 2 -13.09 -16.89 -17.87
CA SER A 2 -12.42 -17.31 -19.11
C SER A 2 -12.62 -16.33 -20.27
N ARG A 3 -13.67 -15.53 -20.22
CA ARG A 3 -14.01 -14.55 -21.27
C ARG A 3 -13.03 -13.36 -21.36
N GLN A 4 -12.35 -13.01 -20.28
CA GLN A 4 -11.36 -11.92 -20.29
C GLN A 4 -10.10 -12.26 -21.13
N PHE A 5 -9.95 -13.52 -21.53
CA PHE A 5 -8.77 -14.01 -22.24
C PHE A 5 -9.06 -14.49 -23.65
N GLU A 6 -10.31 -14.36 -24.13
CA GLU A 6 -10.64 -14.68 -25.52
C GLU A 6 -9.82 -13.80 -26.46
N GLY A 7 -9.14 -14.45 -27.40
CA GLY A 7 -8.27 -13.75 -28.38
C GLY A 7 -6.81 -13.55 -27.95
N LEU A 8 -6.45 -13.78 -26.68
CA LEU A 8 -5.04 -13.67 -26.26
C LEU A 8 -4.25 -14.96 -26.59
N PRO A 9 -2.98 -14.84 -27.04
CA PRO A 9 -2.08 -15.97 -27.17
C PRO A 9 -1.94 -16.77 -25.88
N GLN A 10 -1.73 -18.10 -25.99
CA GLN A 10 -1.62 -18.98 -24.83
C GLN A 10 -0.50 -18.55 -23.87
N SER A 11 0.65 -18.11 -24.41
CA SER A 11 1.77 -17.63 -23.61
C SER A 11 1.40 -16.44 -22.70
N LEU A 12 0.58 -15.50 -23.18
CA LEU A 12 0.11 -14.38 -22.38
C LEU A 12 -0.87 -14.82 -21.29
N ARG A 13 -1.74 -15.77 -21.61
CA ARG A 13 -2.66 -16.37 -20.61
C ARG A 13 -1.87 -17.03 -19.48
N ASP A 14 -0.80 -17.76 -19.82
CA ASP A 14 0.01 -18.47 -18.86
C ASP A 14 0.80 -17.49 -17.96
N VAL A 15 1.38 -16.44 -18.55
CA VAL A 15 2.04 -15.38 -17.79
C VAL A 15 1.07 -14.68 -16.83
N PHE A 16 -0.13 -14.35 -17.28
CA PHE A 16 -1.15 -13.72 -16.44
C PHE A 16 -1.56 -14.62 -15.26
N LYS A 17 -1.85 -15.89 -15.50
CA LYS A 17 -2.19 -16.86 -14.45
C LYS A 17 -1.05 -16.98 -13.44
N ARG A 18 0.19 -17.09 -13.93
CA ARG A 18 1.38 -17.17 -13.08
C ARG A 18 1.55 -15.93 -12.24
N SER A 19 1.36 -14.74 -12.80
CA SER A 19 1.42 -13.48 -12.07
C SER A 19 0.41 -13.43 -10.92
N LEU A 20 -0.84 -13.83 -11.16
CA LEU A 20 -1.85 -13.90 -10.10
C LEU A 20 -1.48 -14.89 -8.99
N LEU A 21 -0.90 -16.04 -9.32
CA LEU A 21 -0.42 -17.00 -8.32
C LEU A 21 0.73 -16.41 -7.49
N ILE A 22 1.68 -15.73 -8.14
CA ILE A 22 2.79 -15.05 -7.44
C ILE A 22 2.23 -13.98 -6.52
N LEU A 23 1.35 -13.09 -7.01
CA LEU A 23 0.73 -12.08 -6.16
C LEU A 23 0.03 -12.70 -4.95
N ARG A 24 -0.67 -13.82 -5.14
CA ARG A 24 -1.36 -14.51 -4.02
C ARG A 24 -0.39 -14.97 -2.93
N THR A 25 0.84 -15.32 -3.25
CA THR A 25 1.85 -15.71 -2.26
C THR A 25 2.35 -14.54 -1.40
N GLN A 26 2.15 -13.30 -1.85
CA GLN A 26 2.53 -12.08 -1.12
C GLN A 26 1.41 -11.55 -0.20
N ILE A 27 0.23 -12.19 -0.18
CA ILE A 27 -0.97 -11.66 0.48
C ILE A 27 -1.28 -12.46 1.74
N ASP A 28 -1.22 -11.78 2.89
CA ASP A 28 -1.66 -12.33 4.16
C ASP A 28 -3.18 -12.51 4.24
N ASN A 29 -3.64 -13.41 5.09
CA ASN A 29 -5.08 -13.68 5.24
C ASN A 29 -5.87 -12.51 5.84
N ARG A 30 -5.22 -11.58 6.53
CA ARG A 30 -5.82 -10.36 7.08
C ARG A 30 -5.79 -9.18 6.12
N GLY A 31 -5.07 -9.30 5.02
CA GLY A 31 -5.07 -8.30 3.96
C GLY A 31 -3.75 -7.56 3.74
N ALA A 32 -2.74 -7.78 4.59
CA ALA A 32 -1.41 -7.23 4.33
C ALA A 32 -0.84 -7.80 3.03
N ILE A 33 -0.21 -6.95 2.23
CA ILE A 33 0.46 -7.34 0.99
C ILE A 33 1.92 -6.95 1.13
N ILE A 34 2.79 -7.95 1.25
CA ILE A 34 4.23 -7.72 1.41
C ILE A 34 4.90 -7.46 0.07
N ALA A 35 5.95 -6.64 0.07
CA ALA A 35 6.66 -6.27 -1.15
C ALA A 35 7.45 -7.44 -1.75
N ALA A 36 8.03 -8.29 -0.91
CA ALA A 36 8.72 -9.49 -1.36
C ALA A 36 8.54 -10.64 -0.35
N ASN A 37 8.70 -11.86 -0.83
CA ASN A 37 8.78 -13.06 0.03
C ASN A 37 10.24 -13.54 0.05
N ASP A 38 11.07 -12.87 0.85
CA ASP A 38 12.51 -13.03 0.92
C ASP A 38 13.00 -13.53 2.30
N SER A 39 12.22 -14.40 2.92
CA SER A 39 12.48 -14.94 4.27
C SER A 39 13.89 -15.51 4.46
N ASP A 40 14.56 -15.93 3.39
CA ASP A 40 15.92 -16.43 3.46
C ASP A 40 16.95 -15.35 3.84
N ILE A 41 16.69 -14.08 3.48
CA ILE A 41 17.58 -12.97 3.82
C ILE A 41 17.62 -12.74 5.33
N VAL A 42 16.50 -12.91 6.02
CA VAL A 42 16.39 -12.77 7.48
C VAL A 42 17.32 -13.73 8.21
N ARG A 43 17.52 -14.94 7.69
CA ARG A 43 18.43 -15.96 8.27
C ARG A 43 19.88 -15.51 8.29
N PHE A 44 20.26 -14.60 7.43
CA PHE A 44 21.64 -14.07 7.34
C PHE A 44 21.79 -12.72 8.05
N GLY A 45 20.82 -12.30 8.87
CA GLY A 45 20.85 -11.03 9.61
C GLY A 45 20.86 -9.80 8.70
N LYS A 46 20.40 -9.94 7.46
CA LYS A 46 20.22 -8.84 6.51
C LYS A 46 18.78 -8.33 6.58
N ASP A 47 18.62 -7.10 6.17
CA ASP A 47 17.30 -6.50 6.07
C ASP A 47 16.43 -7.18 4.99
N THR A 48 15.12 -7.09 5.13
CA THR A 48 14.15 -7.84 4.31
C THR A 48 13.15 -6.89 3.68
N TYR A 49 12.58 -7.29 2.54
CA TYR A 49 11.42 -6.66 1.93
C TYR A 49 10.11 -7.42 2.23
N SER A 50 10.14 -8.38 3.17
CA SER A 50 8.96 -9.10 3.64
C SER A 50 8.05 -8.25 4.55
N TYR A 51 7.98 -6.95 4.27
CA TYR A 51 7.14 -5.98 4.93
C TYR A 51 6.04 -5.48 3.97
N MET A 52 4.98 -4.94 4.53
CA MET A 52 3.91 -4.28 3.81
C MET A 52 4.22 -2.80 3.65
N TRP A 53 4.37 -2.33 2.42
CA TRP A 53 4.32 -0.91 2.05
C TRP A 53 2.97 -0.58 1.43
N GLY A 54 2.39 0.55 1.83
CA GLY A 54 1.11 1.01 1.28
C GLY A 54 1.16 1.18 -0.24
N ARG A 55 2.24 1.69 -0.79
CA ARG A 55 2.47 1.83 -2.23
C ARG A 55 2.41 0.50 -2.97
N ASP A 56 3.20 -0.48 -2.52
CA ASP A 56 3.29 -1.80 -3.16
C ASP A 56 1.94 -2.51 -3.11
N GLY A 57 1.30 -2.52 -1.95
CA GLY A 57 -0.03 -3.08 -1.77
C GLY A 57 -1.07 -2.41 -2.67
N ALA A 58 -1.02 -1.08 -2.83
CA ALA A 58 -1.94 -0.32 -3.66
C ALA A 58 -1.87 -0.73 -5.14
N PHE A 59 -0.67 -0.88 -5.71
CA PHE A 59 -0.51 -1.35 -7.09
C PHE A 59 -1.01 -2.78 -7.28
N VAL A 60 -0.70 -3.67 -6.34
CA VAL A 60 -1.19 -5.06 -6.38
C VAL A 60 -2.72 -5.08 -6.33
N VAL A 61 -3.33 -4.35 -5.41
CA VAL A 61 -4.80 -4.30 -5.25
C VAL A 61 -5.47 -3.68 -6.47
N ALA A 62 -4.90 -2.62 -7.06
CA ALA A 62 -5.44 -2.05 -8.29
C ALA A 62 -5.46 -3.06 -9.45
N ALA A 63 -4.41 -3.89 -9.57
CA ALA A 63 -4.36 -4.97 -10.55
C ALA A 63 -5.40 -6.07 -10.24
N LEU A 64 -5.53 -6.47 -8.97
CA LEU A 64 -6.49 -7.48 -8.53
C LEU A 64 -7.95 -7.03 -8.68
N ALA A 65 -8.24 -5.74 -8.43
CA ALA A 65 -9.57 -5.17 -8.66
C ALA A 65 -9.97 -5.26 -10.13
N LYS A 66 -9.07 -4.88 -11.04
CA LYS A 66 -9.28 -5.03 -12.49
C LYS A 66 -9.41 -6.50 -12.93
N ALA A 67 -8.78 -7.41 -12.22
CA ALA A 67 -8.89 -8.85 -12.46
C ALA A 67 -10.13 -9.49 -11.80
N GLY A 68 -10.95 -8.73 -11.04
CA GLY A 68 -12.19 -9.19 -10.43
C GLY A 68 -12.04 -9.88 -9.06
N TYR A 69 -10.90 -9.72 -8.37
CA TYR A 69 -10.64 -10.35 -7.07
C TYR A 69 -11.06 -9.44 -5.90
N SER A 70 -12.34 -9.05 -5.85
CA SER A 70 -12.89 -8.10 -4.86
C SER A 70 -12.59 -8.48 -3.41
N HIS A 71 -12.75 -9.75 -3.05
CA HIS A 71 -12.59 -10.24 -1.69
C HIS A 71 -11.16 -10.07 -1.12
N ILE A 72 -10.15 -10.03 -1.98
CA ILE A 72 -8.78 -9.72 -1.57
C ILE A 72 -8.63 -8.23 -1.38
N CYS A 73 -9.16 -7.45 -2.31
CA CYS A 73 -9.10 -5.98 -2.26
C CYS A 73 -9.76 -5.43 -1.00
N THR A 74 -10.95 -5.96 -0.62
CA THR A 74 -11.65 -5.51 0.60
C THR A 74 -10.84 -5.77 1.87
N LYS A 75 -10.15 -6.90 1.95
CA LYS A 75 -9.26 -7.18 3.09
C LYS A 75 -8.11 -6.19 3.19
N TYR A 76 -7.47 -5.85 2.06
CA TYR A 76 -6.38 -4.88 2.04
C TYR A 76 -6.84 -3.50 2.52
N PHE A 77 -7.97 -2.99 2.05
CA PHE A 77 -8.45 -1.67 2.47
C PHE A 77 -8.88 -1.64 3.94
N ASN A 78 -9.45 -2.72 4.46
CA ASN A 78 -9.73 -2.84 5.89
C ASN A 78 -8.41 -2.84 6.69
N PHE A 79 -7.42 -3.60 6.25
CA PHE A 79 -6.10 -3.59 6.87
C PHE A 79 -5.48 -2.18 6.87
N CYS A 80 -5.53 -1.45 5.74
CA CYS A 80 -5.05 -0.07 5.69
C CYS A 80 -5.82 0.86 6.64
N ALA A 81 -7.13 0.67 6.78
CA ALA A 81 -7.93 1.46 7.73
C ALA A 81 -7.56 1.17 9.19
N ASP A 82 -7.22 -0.08 9.50
CA ASP A 82 -6.84 -0.50 10.85
C ASP A 82 -5.45 0.01 11.27
N ILE A 83 -4.52 0.16 10.31
CA ILE A 83 -3.14 0.62 10.57
C ILE A 83 -2.93 2.11 10.33
N LEU A 84 -3.92 2.82 9.79
CA LEU A 84 -3.81 4.25 9.52
C LEU A 84 -3.60 5.02 10.83
N ALA A 85 -2.59 5.88 10.88
CA ALA A 85 -2.36 6.77 12.02
C ALA A 85 -3.59 7.69 12.26
N GLU A 86 -3.76 8.18 13.48
CA GLU A 86 -4.89 9.05 13.81
C GLU A 86 -4.88 10.32 12.97
N GLU A 87 -3.71 10.82 12.63
CA GLU A 87 -3.46 11.98 11.78
C GLU A 87 -3.76 11.73 10.29
N GLY A 88 -3.97 10.47 9.88
CA GLY A 88 -4.42 10.11 8.53
C GLY A 88 -3.32 9.70 7.56
N TYR A 89 -2.14 9.33 8.02
CA TYR A 89 -1.08 8.83 7.15
C TYR A 89 -0.74 7.37 7.44
N LEU A 90 -0.13 6.72 6.45
CA LEU A 90 0.54 5.44 6.63
C LEU A 90 2.03 5.69 6.91
N PHE A 91 2.59 4.97 7.88
CA PHE A 91 4.03 4.91 8.07
C PHE A 91 4.71 4.21 6.89
N GLN A 92 6.04 4.31 6.82
CA GLN A 92 6.83 3.74 5.74
C GLN A 92 6.47 2.29 5.44
N HIS A 93 6.51 1.42 6.45
CA HIS A 93 6.17 0.00 6.29
C HIS A 93 5.77 -0.66 7.61
N TYR A 94 5.12 -1.80 7.46
CA TYR A 94 4.53 -2.57 8.56
C TYR A 94 4.89 -4.05 8.45
N ASN A 95 4.90 -4.72 9.59
CA ASN A 95 4.83 -6.17 9.61
C ASN A 95 3.46 -6.65 9.08
N PRO A 96 3.34 -7.89 8.59
CA PRO A 96 2.05 -8.42 8.11
C PRO A 96 0.95 -8.46 9.18
N ASP A 97 1.30 -8.37 10.47
CA ASP A 97 0.35 -8.30 11.57
C ASP A 97 -0.19 -6.88 11.85
N GLY A 98 0.30 -5.88 11.13
CA GLY A 98 -0.08 -4.47 11.28
C GLY A 98 0.77 -3.71 12.31
N SER A 99 1.68 -4.35 13.01
CA SER A 99 2.65 -3.67 13.86
C SER A 99 3.68 -2.91 13.01
N LEU A 100 4.20 -1.80 13.56
CA LEU A 100 5.25 -1.05 12.88
C LEU A 100 6.50 -1.92 12.72
N ALA A 101 7.06 -1.94 11.53
CA ALA A 101 8.34 -2.58 11.29
C ALA A 101 9.50 -1.68 11.72
N SER A 102 10.69 -2.26 11.85
CA SER A 102 11.90 -1.51 12.18
C SER A 102 12.20 -0.50 11.08
N ASN A 103 12.43 0.74 11.44
CA ASN A 103 12.86 1.76 10.50
C ASN A 103 14.32 1.61 10.12
N TRP A 104 14.60 1.89 8.85
CA TRP A 104 15.97 1.96 8.35
C TRP A 104 16.65 3.29 8.66
N HIS A 105 15.89 4.29 9.08
CA HIS A 105 16.35 5.62 9.45
C HIS A 105 15.93 5.99 10.88
N ALA A 106 16.69 6.86 11.50
CA ALA A 106 16.38 7.36 12.82
C ALA A 106 15.15 8.28 12.79
N TRP A 107 14.26 8.12 13.77
CA TRP A 107 13.11 9.02 13.94
C TRP A 107 13.47 10.40 14.49
N LEU A 108 14.70 10.54 15.01
CA LEU A 108 15.23 11.78 15.55
C LEU A 108 16.51 12.15 14.82
N VAL A 109 16.53 13.32 14.19
CA VAL A 109 17.71 13.89 13.58
C VAL A 109 17.92 15.29 14.17
N ASP A 110 19.09 15.53 14.77
CA ASP A 110 19.43 16.78 15.45
C ASP A 110 18.40 17.22 16.50
N GLY A 111 17.80 16.25 17.22
CA GLY A 111 16.79 16.49 18.24
C GLY A 111 15.39 16.84 17.70
N LYS A 112 15.18 16.75 16.39
CA LYS A 112 13.87 16.92 15.76
C LYS A 112 13.30 15.57 15.41
N GLU A 113 12.03 15.37 15.72
CA GLU A 113 11.28 14.19 15.27
C GLU A 113 11.01 14.31 13.77
N ILE A 114 11.34 13.25 13.05
CA ILE A 114 11.09 13.13 11.63
C ILE A 114 10.18 11.94 11.43
N LEU A 115 8.98 12.18 10.88
CA LEU A 115 8.02 11.13 10.63
C LEU A 115 8.52 10.18 9.54
N PRO A 116 8.60 8.86 9.83
CA PRO A 116 9.01 7.87 8.85
C PRO A 116 7.84 7.52 7.94
N ILE A 117 7.44 8.46 7.10
CA ILE A 117 6.36 8.30 6.13
C ILE A 117 6.91 8.39 4.72
N GLN A 118 6.21 7.72 3.81
CA GLN A 118 6.31 7.90 2.37
C GLN A 118 4.96 8.43 1.92
N GLU A 119 4.88 9.68 1.48
CA GLU A 119 3.61 10.37 1.17
C GLU A 119 2.83 9.66 0.08
N ASP A 120 3.53 9.05 -0.86
CA ASP A 120 2.96 8.28 -1.94
C ASP A 120 2.17 7.06 -1.45
N SER A 121 2.59 6.42 -0.35
CA SER A 121 1.89 5.26 0.22
C SER A 121 0.45 5.58 0.60
N THR A 122 0.23 6.70 1.27
CA THR A 122 -1.11 7.16 1.66
C THR A 122 -1.94 7.55 0.44
N ALA A 123 -1.35 8.32 -0.48
CA ALA A 123 -2.02 8.77 -1.70
C ALA A 123 -2.40 7.60 -2.63
N LEU A 124 -1.47 6.66 -2.83
CA LEU A 124 -1.71 5.49 -3.68
C LEU A 124 -2.74 4.53 -3.08
N THR A 125 -2.86 4.45 -1.77
CA THR A 125 -3.94 3.68 -1.12
C THR A 125 -5.31 4.24 -1.50
N LEU A 126 -5.51 5.58 -1.46
CA LEU A 126 -6.75 6.20 -1.91
C LEU A 126 -6.97 6.03 -3.42
N TRP A 127 -5.92 6.18 -4.22
CA TRP A 127 -5.98 5.92 -5.65
C TRP A 127 -6.40 4.46 -5.97
N ALA A 128 -5.84 3.48 -5.26
CA ALA A 128 -6.22 2.08 -5.44
C ALA A 128 -7.68 1.82 -5.05
N LEU A 129 -8.19 2.49 -3.99
CA LEU A 129 -9.60 2.42 -3.61
C LEU A 129 -10.51 3.02 -4.69
N TRP A 130 -10.07 4.10 -5.35
CA TRP A 130 -10.77 4.64 -6.51
C TRP A 130 -10.79 3.67 -7.69
N ILE A 131 -9.68 2.99 -8.00
CA ILE A 131 -9.63 1.95 -9.04
C ILE A 131 -10.55 0.78 -8.70
N TYR A 132 -10.58 0.38 -7.42
CA TYR A 132 -11.52 -0.64 -6.93
C TYR A 132 -12.97 -0.23 -7.19
N TYR A 133 -13.34 1.00 -6.80
CA TYR A 133 -14.69 1.53 -7.04
C TYR A 133 -15.04 1.55 -8.52
N GLN A 134 -14.16 2.07 -9.37
CA GLN A 134 -14.40 2.10 -10.81
C GLN A 134 -14.57 0.70 -11.43
N SER A 135 -13.88 -0.30 -10.89
CA SER A 135 -13.89 -1.67 -11.42
C SER A 135 -15.11 -2.47 -10.98
N LEU A 136 -15.60 -2.24 -9.77
CA LEU A 136 -16.58 -3.11 -9.11
C LEU A 136 -17.86 -2.38 -8.66
N ASN A 137 -17.84 -1.05 -8.61
CA ASN A 137 -18.95 -0.17 -8.20
C ASN A 137 -19.56 -0.51 -6.82
N ASP A 138 -18.73 -1.03 -5.89
CA ASP A 138 -19.13 -1.52 -4.58
C ASP A 138 -19.17 -0.37 -3.55
N VAL A 139 -20.22 0.44 -3.61
CA VAL A 139 -20.43 1.58 -2.70
C VAL A 139 -20.65 1.13 -1.26
N GLU A 140 -21.29 -0.01 -1.05
CA GLU A 140 -21.62 -0.49 0.30
C GLU A 140 -20.36 -0.89 1.08
N PHE A 141 -19.36 -1.42 0.40
CA PHE A 141 -18.05 -1.65 1.00
C PHE A 141 -17.30 -0.33 1.31
N ILE A 142 -17.40 0.66 0.44
CA ILE A 142 -16.66 1.94 0.60
C ILE A 142 -17.24 2.80 1.70
N ARG A 143 -18.57 2.79 1.89
CA ARG A 143 -19.28 3.61 2.85
C ARG A 143 -18.68 3.59 4.28
N PRO A 144 -18.42 2.44 4.90
CA PRO A 144 -17.81 2.38 6.24
C PRO A 144 -16.36 2.87 6.27
N LEU A 145 -15.64 2.82 5.15
CA LEU A 145 -14.26 3.33 5.05
C LEU A 145 -14.17 4.85 4.98
N TYR A 146 -15.31 5.55 4.75
CA TYR A 146 -15.28 6.99 4.53
C TYR A 146 -14.62 7.76 5.67
N ASN A 147 -15.05 7.53 6.91
CA ASN A 147 -14.51 8.26 8.06
C ASN A 147 -13.16 7.69 8.52
N ASN A 148 -12.98 6.36 8.44
CA ASN A 148 -11.83 5.69 9.03
C ASN A 148 -10.59 5.67 8.12
N LEU A 149 -10.78 5.76 6.81
CA LEU A 149 -9.69 5.76 5.84
C LEU A 149 -9.74 6.99 4.94
N ILE A 150 -10.83 7.17 4.17
CA ILE A 150 -10.85 8.12 3.05
C ILE A 150 -10.69 9.55 3.55
N LYS A 151 -11.55 9.97 4.50
CA LYS A 151 -11.55 11.35 4.99
C LYS A 151 -10.24 11.68 5.71
N LYS A 152 -9.80 10.82 6.62
CA LYS A 152 -8.54 11.03 7.38
C LYS A 152 -7.34 11.16 6.43
N ALA A 153 -7.19 10.22 5.50
CA ALA A 153 -6.08 10.24 4.55
C ALA A 153 -6.14 11.44 3.61
N ALA A 154 -7.32 11.81 3.13
CA ALA A 154 -7.48 12.98 2.29
C ALA A 154 -7.18 14.29 3.04
N ASP A 155 -7.67 14.44 4.28
CA ASP A 155 -7.40 15.62 5.12
C ASP A 155 -5.89 15.74 5.39
N PHE A 156 -5.20 14.63 5.69
CA PHE A 156 -3.75 14.63 5.84
C PHE A 156 -3.05 15.10 4.56
N LEU A 157 -3.35 14.51 3.41
CA LEU A 157 -2.71 14.86 2.14
C LEU A 157 -2.94 16.33 1.74
N VAL A 158 -4.11 16.89 2.09
CA VAL A 158 -4.40 18.31 1.87
C VAL A 158 -3.60 19.21 2.80
N SER A 159 -3.39 18.81 4.04
CA SER A 159 -2.66 19.60 5.05
C SER A 159 -1.15 19.43 4.96
N TYR A 160 -0.66 18.26 4.54
CA TYR A 160 0.77 17.92 4.45
C TYR A 160 1.38 18.41 3.13
N ARG A 161 1.29 19.70 2.88
CA ARG A 161 1.85 20.32 1.67
C ARG A 161 2.28 21.76 1.92
N ASP A 162 3.24 22.19 1.17
CA ASP A 162 3.70 23.57 1.15
C ASP A 162 2.59 24.49 0.64
N THR A 163 2.37 25.61 1.33
CA THR A 163 1.26 26.52 1.03
C THR A 163 1.46 27.35 -0.23
N GLN A 164 2.68 27.47 -0.73
CA GLN A 164 3.00 28.26 -1.93
C GLN A 164 3.07 27.38 -3.17
N THR A 165 3.80 26.27 -3.08
CA THR A 165 4.02 25.36 -4.21
C THR A 165 2.90 24.33 -4.38
N LEU A 166 2.14 24.05 -3.32
CA LEU A 166 1.14 23.00 -3.22
C LEU A 166 1.70 21.57 -3.38
N LEU A 167 3.01 21.43 -3.40
CA LEU A 167 3.67 20.14 -3.38
C LEU A 167 3.63 19.54 -1.96
N PRO A 168 3.73 18.22 -1.80
CA PRO A 168 3.88 17.59 -0.50
C PRO A 168 5.07 18.20 0.25
N LEU A 169 4.95 18.32 1.57
CA LEU A 169 6.10 18.66 2.40
C LEU A 169 7.12 17.52 2.30
N PRO A 170 8.43 17.82 2.43
CA PRO A 170 9.45 16.79 2.42
C PRO A 170 9.16 15.74 3.49
N SER A 171 9.25 14.47 3.12
CA SER A 171 9.31 13.36 4.06
C SER A 171 10.73 12.82 4.15
N TYR A 172 10.95 12.03 5.20
CA TYR A 172 12.29 11.55 5.48
C TYR A 172 12.74 10.40 4.58
N ASP A 173 11.82 9.77 3.87
CA ASP A 173 12.12 8.48 3.28
C ASP A 173 11.25 8.12 2.07
N LEU A 174 11.20 9.02 1.09
CA LEU A 174 10.40 8.75 -0.11
C LEU A 174 10.93 7.52 -0.90
N TRP A 175 12.26 7.36 -0.95
CA TRP A 175 12.92 6.29 -1.70
C TRP A 175 14.12 5.70 -0.94
N GLU A 176 14.01 5.51 0.37
CA GLU A 176 15.11 5.03 1.21
C GLU A 176 16.31 5.97 1.22
N GLU A 177 16.09 7.23 0.92
CA GLU A 177 17.11 8.27 0.94
C GLU A 177 17.30 8.86 2.34
N ARG A 178 18.54 9.21 2.67
CA ARG A 178 18.90 9.70 4.01
C ARG A 178 18.43 11.12 4.29
N TYR A 179 17.95 11.84 3.30
CA TYR A 179 17.60 13.24 3.43
C TYR A 179 16.27 13.51 2.73
N ALA A 180 15.40 14.23 3.43
CA ALA A 180 14.20 14.79 2.82
C ALA A 180 14.60 15.71 1.66
N VAL A 181 14.04 15.47 0.48
CA VAL A 181 14.28 16.28 -0.71
C VAL A 181 13.02 17.08 -1.02
#